data_7f339bd96d461b398234148eb6fb7631
#
_entry.id   7f339bd96d461b398234148eb6fb7631
#
_cell.length_a   1.000
_cell.length_b   1.000
_cell.length_c   1.000
_cell.angle_alpha   90.00
_cell.angle_beta   90.00
_cell.angle_gamma   90.00
#
_symmetry.space_group_name_H-M   'P 1'
#
loop_
_entity.id
_entity.type
_entity.pdbx_description
1 polymer ?
#
loop_
_entity_poly.entity_id
_entity_poly.type
_entity_poly.pdbx_seq_one_letter_code
_entity_poly.pdbx_strand_id
1 'polypeptide(L)'
;MSNLQDTIETMAPETTGFSLGDYKPREERTDFEEGVWYRGTIAERLEQPFEMTTREAPVRDPNKTTRNVFIAATVRNKDGRTRNLSGLFNYNPADLNATRKAAVDAAVAEAKTAYAAAKEAYTTANGGSAKGFARKFSEFLPKDVQTTQFTYRKIGSLVAIAPTFSPTPNGTGGLDVAPLIGVDADFLLETDDKGYLRIAEVAPVGTHKSTRDIK
;
A
#
# COMPACT_ATOMS: atom_id res chain seq x y z
N MET A 1 -2.29 71.41 -10.99
CA MET A 1 -2.16 70.36 -9.98
C MET A 1 -3.41 69.48 -10.10
N SER A 2 -3.31 68.46 -10.93
CA SER A 2 -4.42 67.52 -11.20
C SER A 2 -4.46 66.47 -10.08
N ASN A 3 -5.64 66.27 -9.53
CA ASN A 3 -5.87 65.36 -8.42
C ASN A 3 -5.58 63.89 -8.80
N LEU A 4 -4.59 63.36 -8.22
CA LEU A 4 -4.25 61.91 -8.24
C LEU A 4 -5.25 61.03 -7.45
N GLN A 5 -6.25 61.64 -6.84
CA GLN A 5 -7.24 60.91 -6.02
C GLN A 5 -8.39 60.34 -6.79
N ASP A 6 -8.71 60.86 -7.99
CA ASP A 6 -9.89 60.39 -8.76
C ASP A 6 -9.62 59.14 -9.62
N THR A 7 -8.38 58.60 -9.62
CA THR A 7 -8.04 57.44 -10.44
C THR A 7 -8.01 56.12 -9.63
N ILE A 8 -8.22 56.19 -8.30
CA ILE A 8 -8.16 54.99 -7.43
C ILE A 8 -9.53 54.38 -7.18
N GLU A 9 -10.63 55.15 -7.42
CA GLU A 9 -11.98 54.64 -7.14
C GLU A 9 -12.60 53.76 -8.23
N THR A 10 -11.96 53.61 -9.40
CA THR A 10 -12.51 52.82 -10.53
C THR A 10 -11.88 51.44 -10.69
N MET A 11 -11.00 51.03 -9.81
CA MET A 11 -10.44 49.67 -9.79
C MET A 11 -10.75 48.95 -8.46
N ALA A 12 -12.01 48.96 -8.06
CA ALA A 12 -12.46 47.91 -7.13
C ALA A 12 -12.43 46.60 -7.92
N PRO A 13 -11.60 45.58 -7.50
CA PRO A 13 -11.74 44.28 -8.11
C PRO A 13 -13.20 43.85 -7.92
N GLU A 14 -13.90 43.50 -9.01
CA GLU A 14 -15.08 42.71 -8.93
C GLU A 14 -14.71 41.46 -8.12
N THR A 15 -14.91 41.51 -6.83
CA THR A 15 -15.00 40.31 -6.01
C THR A 15 -16.22 39.59 -6.56
N THR A 16 -16.02 38.73 -7.55
CA THR A 16 -16.91 37.63 -7.84
C THR A 16 -17.01 36.88 -6.52
N GLY A 17 -18.05 37.28 -5.76
CA GLY A 17 -18.28 36.74 -4.44
C GLY A 17 -18.45 35.24 -4.56
N PHE A 18 -17.41 34.51 -4.13
CA PHE A 18 -17.55 33.10 -3.86
C PHE A 18 -18.47 32.99 -2.65
N SER A 19 -19.78 32.84 -2.92
CA SER A 19 -20.75 32.60 -1.88
C SER A 19 -20.44 31.23 -1.27
N LEU A 20 -20.02 31.20 -0.01
CA LEU A 20 -19.89 29.97 0.76
C LEU A 20 -21.19 29.16 0.81
N GLY A 21 -22.34 29.76 0.45
CA GLY A 21 -23.65 29.10 0.32
C GLY A 21 -23.77 28.19 -0.90
N ASP A 22 -22.91 28.35 -1.92
CA ASP A 22 -22.92 27.51 -3.12
C ASP A 22 -21.99 26.28 -3.00
N TYR A 23 -21.28 26.16 -1.88
CA TYR A 23 -20.50 24.98 -1.59
C TYR A 23 -21.44 23.81 -1.29
N LYS A 24 -21.76 23.04 -2.32
CA LYS A 24 -22.36 21.72 -2.13
C LYS A 24 -21.26 20.81 -1.61
N PRO A 25 -21.41 20.21 -0.43
CA PRO A 25 -20.50 19.15 0.02
C PRO A 25 -20.37 18.15 -1.12
N ARG A 26 -19.16 17.81 -1.47
CA ARG A 26 -18.90 16.80 -2.49
C ARG A 26 -19.63 15.54 -2.01
N GLU A 27 -20.64 15.08 -2.76
CA GLU A 27 -21.33 13.83 -2.44
C GLU A 27 -20.28 12.78 -2.15
N GLU A 28 -20.38 12.12 -1.00
CA GLU A 28 -19.50 11.02 -0.66
C GLU A 28 -19.58 10.02 -1.81
N ARG A 29 -18.45 9.83 -2.50
CA ARG A 29 -18.38 8.87 -3.61
C ARG A 29 -18.40 7.48 -3.01
N THR A 30 -19.59 6.93 -2.80
CA THR A 30 -19.85 5.58 -2.32
C THR A 30 -19.53 4.49 -3.37
N ASP A 31 -18.99 4.90 -4.53
CA ASP A 31 -18.73 4.01 -5.66
C ASP A 31 -17.61 2.99 -5.41
N PHE A 32 -16.80 3.19 -4.37
CA PHE A 32 -15.68 2.33 -3.99
C PHE A 32 -15.75 2.06 -2.49
N GLU A 33 -15.70 0.78 -2.13
CA GLU A 33 -15.89 0.29 -0.77
C GLU A 33 -14.56 -0.20 -0.18
N GLU A 34 -14.39 -0.02 1.12
CA GLU A 34 -13.30 -0.60 1.90
C GLU A 34 -13.41 -2.13 1.94
N GLY A 35 -12.26 -2.82 1.98
CA GLY A 35 -12.20 -4.28 2.04
C GLY A 35 -12.55 -4.98 0.73
N VAL A 36 -12.77 -4.23 -0.36
CA VAL A 36 -13.12 -4.77 -1.67
C VAL A 36 -11.93 -4.67 -2.62
N TRP A 37 -11.76 -5.70 -3.45
CA TRP A 37 -10.77 -5.74 -4.51
C TRP A 37 -11.33 -5.10 -5.79
N TYR A 38 -10.54 -4.24 -6.42
CA TYR A 38 -10.86 -3.56 -7.67
C TYR A 38 -9.76 -3.78 -8.68
N ARG A 39 -10.15 -4.01 -9.94
CA ARG A 39 -9.19 -4.04 -11.04
C ARG A 39 -8.78 -2.63 -11.43
N GLY A 40 -7.51 -2.47 -11.77
CA GLY A 40 -6.98 -1.20 -12.25
C GLY A 40 -5.61 -1.36 -12.86
N THR A 41 -5.07 -0.23 -13.28
CA THR A 41 -3.75 -0.14 -13.92
C THR A 41 -2.88 0.79 -13.09
N ILE A 42 -1.63 0.40 -12.83
CA ILE A 42 -0.65 1.28 -12.19
C ILE A 42 -0.37 2.45 -13.14
N ALA A 43 -0.68 3.65 -12.68
CA ALA A 43 -0.59 4.86 -13.47
C ALA A 43 0.77 5.52 -13.32
N GLU A 44 1.30 6.02 -14.43
CA GLU A 44 2.26 7.10 -14.41
C GLU A 44 1.53 8.39 -14.01
N ARG A 45 2.06 9.13 -13.05
CA ARG A 45 1.43 10.37 -12.62
C ARG A 45 1.68 11.43 -13.71
N LEU A 46 0.61 11.90 -14.34
CA LEU A 46 0.64 12.74 -15.55
C LEU A 46 1.30 14.12 -15.40
N GLU A 47 1.62 14.57 -14.19
CA GLU A 47 2.06 15.95 -13.97
C GLU A 47 3.57 16.14 -13.77
N GLN A 48 4.33 15.07 -13.65
CA GLN A 48 5.80 15.05 -13.70
C GLN A 48 6.24 13.65 -14.08
N PRO A 49 7.39 13.47 -14.80
CA PRO A 49 8.00 12.14 -14.87
C PRO A 49 8.18 11.68 -13.44
N PHE A 50 7.30 10.79 -13.03
CA PHE A 50 7.23 10.37 -11.65
C PHE A 50 8.36 9.37 -11.46
N GLU A 51 9.50 9.89 -11.06
CA GLU A 51 10.34 9.09 -10.21
C GLU A 51 9.44 8.66 -9.06
N MET A 52 9.02 7.41 -9.06
CA MET A 52 8.35 6.82 -7.90
C MET A 52 9.37 6.89 -6.77
N THR A 53 9.44 8.08 -6.17
CA THR A 53 10.43 8.39 -5.17
C THR A 53 10.16 7.51 -3.96
N THR A 54 11.11 6.63 -3.70
CA THR A 54 11.22 6.05 -2.37
C THR A 54 11.43 7.21 -1.42
N ARG A 55 10.42 7.53 -0.64
CA ARG A 55 10.51 8.58 0.37
C ARG A 55 11.10 7.97 1.63
N GLU A 56 12.15 8.56 2.15
CA GLU A 56 12.62 8.19 3.49
C GLU A 56 11.54 8.54 4.51
N ALA A 57 11.07 7.53 5.22
CA ALA A 57 10.17 7.77 6.34
C ALA A 57 11.00 8.24 7.55
N PRO A 58 10.53 9.19 8.35
CA PRO A 58 11.16 9.51 9.62
C PRO A 58 11.19 8.26 10.49
N VAL A 59 12.37 7.85 10.90
CA VAL A 59 12.62 6.59 11.60
C VAL A 59 12.60 6.85 13.10
N ARG A 60 11.85 6.03 13.84
CA ARG A 60 11.91 6.03 15.31
C ARG A 60 13.23 5.47 15.85
N ASP A 61 13.90 4.65 15.05
CA ASP A 61 15.21 4.08 15.34
C ASP A 61 16.20 4.59 14.29
N PRO A 62 17.21 5.40 14.65
CA PRO A 62 18.17 5.97 13.72
C PRO A 62 19.01 4.91 12.99
N ASN A 63 19.01 3.66 13.47
CA ASN A 63 19.70 2.54 12.82
C ASN A 63 18.82 1.78 11.80
N LYS A 64 17.56 2.18 11.64
CA LYS A 64 16.62 1.53 10.71
C LYS A 64 16.08 2.54 9.71
N THR A 65 16.59 2.51 8.51
CA THR A 65 16.06 3.29 7.39
C THR A 65 14.86 2.57 6.79
N THR A 66 13.65 3.06 7.07
CA THR A 66 12.44 2.58 6.40
C THR A 66 12.18 3.45 5.17
N ARG A 67 11.96 2.83 4.03
CA ARG A 67 11.61 3.48 2.77
C ARG A 67 10.22 3.08 2.31
N ASN A 68 9.66 3.86 1.41
CA ASN A 68 8.33 3.62 0.87
C ASN A 68 8.38 3.56 -0.65
N VAL A 69 7.72 2.55 -1.23
CA VAL A 69 7.29 2.60 -2.62
C VAL A 69 5.90 3.19 -2.65
N PHE A 70 5.73 4.27 -3.39
CA PHE A 70 4.43 4.89 -3.62
C PHE A 70 3.85 4.33 -4.91
N ILE A 71 2.68 3.73 -4.84
CA ILE A 71 1.93 3.21 -5.99
C ILE A 71 0.73 4.12 -6.22
N ALA A 72 0.61 4.65 -7.43
CA ALA A 72 -0.60 5.29 -7.91
C ALA A 72 -1.28 4.37 -8.92
N ALA A 73 -2.59 4.20 -8.84
CA ALA A 73 -3.32 3.39 -9.79
C ALA A 73 -4.68 4.00 -10.13
N THR A 74 -5.11 3.79 -11.37
CA THR A 74 -6.48 4.06 -11.81
C THR A 74 -7.28 2.79 -11.64
N VAL A 75 -8.13 2.74 -10.62
CA VAL A 75 -9.02 1.60 -10.35
C VAL A 75 -10.38 1.81 -10.97
N ARG A 76 -11.06 0.70 -11.33
CA ARG A 76 -12.38 0.72 -11.96
C ARG A 76 -13.37 -0.09 -11.14
N ASN A 77 -14.58 0.44 -10.98
CA ASN A 77 -15.68 -0.28 -10.35
C ASN A 77 -16.54 -1.04 -11.38
N LYS A 78 -17.54 -1.79 -10.89
CA LYS A 78 -18.49 -2.56 -11.72
C LYS A 78 -19.29 -1.71 -12.73
N ASP A 79 -19.50 -0.43 -12.43
CA ASP A 79 -20.26 0.50 -13.27
C ASP A 79 -19.37 1.20 -14.32
N GLY A 80 -18.08 0.79 -14.41
CA GLY A 80 -17.11 1.38 -15.32
C GLY A 80 -16.53 2.72 -14.85
N ARG A 81 -16.93 3.22 -13.68
CA ARG A 81 -16.38 4.45 -13.13
C ARG A 81 -14.96 4.22 -12.66
N THR A 82 -14.11 5.21 -12.86
CA THR A 82 -12.69 5.14 -12.51
C THR A 82 -12.35 6.10 -11.37
N ARG A 83 -11.37 5.73 -10.55
CA ARG A 83 -10.81 6.57 -9.49
C ARG A 83 -9.30 6.39 -9.41
N ASN A 84 -8.58 7.51 -9.31
CA ASN A 84 -7.16 7.48 -9.04
C ASN A 84 -6.95 7.37 -7.52
N LEU A 85 -6.25 6.33 -7.13
CA LEU A 85 -5.93 6.04 -5.73
C LEU A 85 -4.43 5.81 -5.60
N SER A 86 -3.95 5.91 -4.37
CA SER A 86 -2.55 5.65 -4.08
C SER A 86 -2.39 4.80 -2.83
N GLY A 87 -1.23 4.17 -2.70
CA GLY A 87 -0.82 3.40 -1.54
C GLY A 87 0.67 3.49 -1.28
N LEU A 88 1.07 3.26 -0.03
CA LEU A 88 2.46 3.23 0.39
C LEU A 88 2.84 1.81 0.80
N PHE A 89 3.91 1.30 0.20
CA PHE A 89 4.47 -0.02 0.49
C PHE A 89 5.82 0.17 1.20
N ASN A 90 5.79 0.05 2.51
CA ASN A 90 6.97 0.27 3.34
C ASN A 90 7.93 -0.92 3.24
N TYR A 91 9.21 -0.65 3.18
CA TYR A 91 10.26 -1.67 3.23
C TYR A 91 11.53 -1.13 3.92
N ASN A 92 12.35 -2.06 4.41
CA ASN A 92 13.71 -1.76 4.85
C ASN A 92 14.67 -2.31 3.79
N PRO A 93 15.54 -1.50 3.16
CA PRO A 93 16.51 -1.97 2.18
C PRO A 93 17.40 -3.12 2.69
N ALA A 94 17.74 -3.10 3.99
CA ALA A 94 18.53 -4.15 4.62
C ALA A 94 17.80 -5.51 4.65
N ASP A 95 16.46 -5.52 4.63
CA ASP A 95 15.69 -6.76 4.60
C ASP A 95 15.65 -7.41 3.21
N LEU A 96 15.90 -6.64 2.14
CA LEU A 96 15.75 -7.10 0.74
C LEU A 96 17.03 -7.75 0.17
N ASN A 97 18.03 -8.08 1.01
CA ASN A 97 19.21 -8.81 0.55
C ASN A 97 19.08 -10.34 0.72
N ALA A 98 19.84 -11.09 -0.08
CA ALA A 98 19.78 -12.55 -0.10
C ALA A 98 20.15 -13.20 1.25
N THR A 99 21.12 -12.65 1.97
CA THR A 99 21.55 -13.16 3.27
C THR A 99 20.44 -13.03 4.30
N ARG A 100 19.79 -11.87 4.38
CA ARG A 100 18.66 -11.64 5.28
C ARG A 100 17.49 -12.54 4.92
N LYS A 101 17.21 -12.70 3.62
CA LYS A 101 16.16 -13.60 3.15
C LYS A 101 16.40 -15.03 3.61
N ALA A 102 17.60 -15.56 3.42
CA ALA A 102 17.94 -16.91 3.87
C ALA A 102 17.79 -17.09 5.39
N ALA A 103 18.23 -16.10 6.18
CA ALA A 103 18.06 -16.13 7.64
C ALA A 103 16.58 -16.12 8.06
N VAL A 104 15.73 -15.33 7.40
CA VAL A 104 14.29 -15.29 7.66
C VAL A 104 13.63 -16.61 7.26
N ASP A 105 13.96 -17.15 6.09
CA ASP A 105 13.42 -18.44 5.62
C ASP A 105 13.77 -19.59 6.61
N ALA A 106 15.01 -19.61 7.14
CA ALA A 106 15.42 -20.56 8.16
C ALA A 106 14.63 -20.41 9.47
N ALA A 107 14.51 -19.19 9.98
CA ALA A 107 13.73 -18.92 11.20
C ALA A 107 12.24 -19.29 11.04
N VAL A 108 11.67 -19.07 9.86
CA VAL A 108 10.30 -19.48 9.54
C VAL A 108 10.15 -21.00 9.52
N ALA A 109 11.12 -21.73 8.97
CA ALA A 109 11.11 -23.20 8.97
C ALA A 109 11.18 -23.76 10.39
N GLU A 110 12.06 -23.20 11.22
CA GLU A 110 12.17 -23.56 12.64
C GLU A 110 10.87 -23.27 13.42
N ALA A 111 10.29 -22.11 13.22
CA ALA A 111 9.00 -21.74 13.83
C ALA A 111 7.85 -22.65 13.39
N LYS A 112 7.83 -23.11 12.13
CA LYS A 112 6.83 -24.09 11.65
C LYS A 112 6.97 -25.42 12.38
N THR A 113 8.18 -25.90 12.57
CA THR A 113 8.46 -27.14 13.31
C THR A 113 8.02 -27.01 14.76
N ALA A 114 8.39 -25.92 15.43
CA ALA A 114 8.01 -25.66 16.82
C ALA A 114 6.48 -25.53 17.00
N TYR A 115 5.81 -24.84 16.06
CA TYR A 115 4.34 -24.73 16.07
C TYR A 115 3.66 -26.08 15.88
N ALA A 116 4.14 -26.90 14.94
CA ALA A 116 3.59 -28.24 14.71
C ALA A 116 3.77 -29.14 15.93
N ALA A 117 4.95 -29.15 16.54
CA ALA A 117 5.22 -29.91 17.77
C ALA A 117 4.32 -29.46 18.94
N ALA A 118 4.15 -28.16 19.13
CA ALA A 118 3.26 -27.63 20.17
C ALA A 118 1.79 -28.01 19.94
N LYS A 119 1.33 -27.99 18.69
CA LYS A 119 -0.02 -28.42 18.33
C LYS A 119 -0.23 -29.92 18.51
N GLU A 120 0.75 -30.74 18.17
CA GLU A 120 0.74 -32.20 18.37
C GLU A 120 0.70 -32.56 19.85
N ALA A 121 1.58 -31.95 20.66
CA ALA A 121 1.59 -32.14 22.11
C ALA A 121 0.23 -31.80 22.76
N TYR A 122 -0.36 -30.67 22.33
CA TYR A 122 -1.71 -30.30 22.78
C TYR A 122 -2.76 -31.32 22.35
N THR A 123 -2.73 -31.78 21.10
CA THR A 123 -3.69 -32.78 20.57
C THR A 123 -3.59 -34.07 21.30
N THR A 124 -2.37 -34.56 21.59
CA THR A 124 -2.15 -35.78 22.39
C THR A 124 -2.68 -35.66 23.81
N ALA A 125 -2.42 -34.53 24.46
CA ALA A 125 -2.91 -34.27 25.83
C ALA A 125 -4.44 -34.14 25.91
N ASN A 126 -5.12 -33.83 24.81
CA ASN A 126 -6.57 -33.63 24.72
C ASN A 126 -7.31 -34.77 23.97
N GLY A 127 -6.83 -36.00 24.11
CA GLY A 127 -7.48 -37.18 23.55
C GLY A 127 -7.60 -37.22 22.03
N GLY A 128 -6.63 -36.68 21.33
CA GLY A 128 -6.58 -36.64 19.86
C GLY A 128 -7.26 -35.44 19.21
N SER A 129 -7.75 -34.48 19.99
CA SER A 129 -8.43 -33.27 19.46
C SER A 129 -7.55 -32.05 19.51
N ALA A 130 -7.41 -31.39 18.36
CA ALA A 130 -6.77 -30.06 18.25
C ALA A 130 -7.73 -28.90 18.56
N LYS A 131 -9.00 -29.19 18.89
CA LYS A 131 -10.01 -28.19 19.22
C LYS A 131 -9.61 -27.46 20.51
N GLY A 132 -9.54 -26.12 20.45
CA GLY A 132 -9.11 -25.28 21.57
C GLY A 132 -7.63 -24.95 21.60
N PHE A 133 -6.81 -25.41 20.64
CA PHE A 133 -5.43 -24.93 20.50
C PHE A 133 -5.43 -23.46 20.09
N ALA A 134 -5.08 -22.58 21.04
CA ALA A 134 -5.23 -21.13 20.88
C ALA A 134 -3.94 -20.41 20.44
N ARG A 135 -2.78 -21.09 20.44
CA ARG A 135 -1.51 -20.46 20.08
C ARG A 135 -1.45 -20.12 18.58
N LYS A 136 -1.03 -18.89 18.27
CA LYS A 136 -0.88 -18.43 16.88
C LYS A 136 0.54 -18.73 16.39
N PHE A 137 0.68 -19.01 15.09
CA PHE A 137 1.98 -19.22 14.45
C PHE A 137 2.96 -18.06 14.70
N SER A 138 2.45 -16.82 14.68
CA SER A 138 3.24 -15.62 14.94
C SER A 138 3.95 -15.60 16.30
N GLU A 139 3.44 -16.33 17.31
CA GLU A 139 4.04 -16.41 18.64
C GLU A 139 5.39 -17.20 18.64
N PHE A 140 5.61 -18.00 17.61
CA PHE A 140 6.82 -18.80 17.43
C PHE A 140 7.89 -18.07 16.59
N LEU A 141 7.56 -16.91 16.04
CA LEU A 141 8.46 -16.11 15.22
C LEU A 141 9.11 -15.00 16.04
N PRO A 142 10.42 -14.77 15.94
CA PRO A 142 11.07 -13.55 16.44
C PRO A 142 10.40 -12.29 15.87
N LYS A 143 10.32 -11.22 16.68
CA LYS A 143 9.63 -9.97 16.26
C LYS A 143 10.24 -9.33 15.01
N ASP A 144 11.54 -9.35 14.89
CA ASP A 144 12.25 -8.83 13.72
C ASP A 144 11.94 -9.65 12.46
N VAL A 145 11.80 -10.98 12.60
CA VAL A 145 11.37 -11.87 11.50
C VAL A 145 9.94 -11.58 11.08
N GLN A 146 9.03 -11.35 12.03
CA GLN A 146 7.65 -10.97 11.72
C GLN A 146 7.58 -9.67 10.90
N THR A 147 8.37 -8.67 11.31
CA THR A 147 8.44 -7.38 10.60
C THR A 147 9.00 -7.56 9.20
N THR A 148 10.09 -8.32 9.04
CA THR A 148 10.69 -8.59 7.73
C THR A 148 9.75 -9.40 6.83
N GLN A 149 9.00 -10.36 7.37
CA GLN A 149 7.99 -11.10 6.59
C GLN A 149 6.88 -10.18 6.07
N PHE A 150 6.47 -9.19 6.85
CA PHE A 150 5.51 -8.19 6.39
C PHE A 150 6.06 -7.39 5.19
N THR A 151 7.33 -6.96 5.25
CA THR A 151 8.04 -6.35 4.12
C THR A 151 8.04 -7.27 2.90
N TYR A 152 8.41 -8.55 3.07
CA TYR A 152 8.44 -9.52 1.97
C TYR A 152 7.06 -9.74 1.34
N ARG A 153 6.00 -9.79 2.14
CA ARG A 153 4.64 -9.91 1.61
C ARG A 153 4.27 -8.69 0.75
N LYS A 154 4.54 -7.48 1.25
CA LYS A 154 4.24 -6.23 0.54
C LYS A 154 5.04 -6.08 -0.75
N ILE A 155 6.36 -6.27 -0.69
CA ILE A 155 7.22 -6.17 -1.88
C ILE A 155 7.03 -7.37 -2.80
N GLY A 156 6.81 -8.57 -2.26
CA GLY A 156 6.51 -9.76 -3.04
C GLY A 156 5.24 -9.66 -3.87
N SER A 157 4.23 -8.93 -3.39
CA SER A 157 3.03 -8.67 -4.19
C SER A 157 3.33 -7.82 -5.43
N LEU A 158 4.27 -6.87 -5.34
CA LEU A 158 4.71 -6.08 -6.50
C LEU A 158 5.48 -6.95 -7.52
N VAL A 159 6.34 -7.86 -7.03
CA VAL A 159 7.01 -8.84 -7.91
C VAL A 159 6.01 -9.76 -8.60
N ALA A 160 4.97 -10.17 -7.89
CA ALA A 160 3.95 -11.08 -8.43
C ALA A 160 3.13 -10.45 -9.57
N ILE A 161 2.88 -9.15 -9.54
CA ILE A 161 2.15 -8.44 -10.59
C ILE A 161 3.05 -8.04 -11.77
N ALA A 162 4.36 -7.85 -11.55
CA ALA A 162 5.32 -7.47 -12.56
C ALA A 162 6.61 -8.29 -12.41
N PRO A 163 6.73 -9.43 -13.11
CA PRO A 163 7.91 -10.31 -12.99
C PRO A 163 9.24 -9.66 -13.38
N THR A 164 9.20 -8.57 -14.14
CA THR A 164 10.38 -7.76 -14.51
C THR A 164 10.82 -6.80 -13.40
N PHE A 165 9.98 -6.57 -12.40
CA PHE A 165 10.32 -5.76 -11.24
C PHE A 165 11.30 -6.51 -10.33
N SER A 166 12.48 -5.92 -10.11
CA SER A 166 13.47 -6.47 -9.18
C SER A 166 13.40 -5.72 -7.85
N PRO A 167 13.19 -6.42 -6.72
CA PRO A 167 13.18 -5.80 -5.40
C PRO A 167 14.62 -5.59 -4.85
N THR A 168 15.61 -5.45 -5.71
CA THR A 168 17.01 -5.20 -5.31
C THR A 168 17.24 -3.71 -5.13
N PRO A 169 17.55 -3.24 -3.90
CA PRO A 169 17.83 -1.84 -3.67
C PRO A 169 19.08 -1.38 -4.42
N ASN A 170 19.02 -0.18 -4.99
CA ASN A 170 20.18 0.49 -5.57
C ASN A 170 21.13 1.02 -4.48
N GLY A 171 22.23 1.67 -4.88
CA GLY A 171 23.24 2.21 -3.96
C GLY A 171 22.70 3.26 -2.96
N THR A 172 21.56 3.86 -3.21
CA THR A 172 20.86 4.77 -2.28
C THR A 172 19.75 4.07 -1.47
N GLY A 173 19.57 2.76 -1.67
CA GLY A 173 18.52 1.96 -1.04
C GLY A 173 17.13 2.07 -1.68
N GLY A 174 17.02 2.78 -2.81
CA GLY A 174 15.79 2.87 -3.60
C GLY A 174 15.53 1.64 -4.45
N LEU A 175 14.26 1.41 -4.84
CA LEU A 175 13.87 0.38 -5.80
C LEU A 175 13.57 1.02 -7.15
N ASP A 176 13.99 0.36 -8.23
CA ASP A 176 13.54 0.75 -9.57
C ASP A 176 12.12 0.22 -9.78
N VAL A 177 11.19 1.14 -9.88
CA VAL A 177 9.75 0.83 -9.96
C VAL A 177 9.17 1.12 -11.36
N ALA A 178 9.99 1.55 -12.31
CA ALA A 178 9.56 1.76 -13.70
C ALA A 178 8.87 0.53 -14.30
N PRO A 179 9.29 -0.72 -14.03
CA PRO A 179 8.61 -1.93 -14.52
C PRO A 179 7.18 -2.11 -14.03
N LEU A 180 6.74 -1.39 -12.99
CA LEU A 180 5.37 -1.46 -12.48
C LEU A 180 4.39 -0.57 -13.26
N ILE A 181 4.89 0.45 -13.98
CA ILE A 181 4.04 1.40 -14.70
C ILE A 181 3.29 0.70 -15.84
N GLY A 182 1.99 0.96 -15.93
CA GLY A 182 1.12 0.34 -16.95
C GLY A 182 0.71 -1.10 -16.66
N VAL A 183 1.13 -1.66 -15.52
CA VAL A 183 0.76 -3.04 -15.14
C VAL A 183 -0.68 -3.07 -14.63
N ASP A 184 -1.47 -4.01 -15.14
CA ASP A 184 -2.80 -4.31 -14.64
C ASP A 184 -2.71 -5.22 -13.40
N ALA A 185 -3.49 -4.87 -12.37
CA ALA A 185 -3.51 -5.62 -11.12
C ALA A 185 -4.88 -5.51 -10.44
N ASP A 186 -5.11 -6.35 -9.43
CA ASP A 186 -6.21 -6.23 -8.51
C ASP A 186 -5.71 -5.50 -7.25
N PHE A 187 -6.45 -4.49 -6.78
CA PHE A 187 -6.10 -3.59 -5.68
C PHE A 187 -7.13 -3.72 -4.56
N LEU A 188 -6.66 -4.07 -3.35
CA LEU A 188 -7.47 -4.00 -2.14
C LEU A 188 -7.48 -2.57 -1.62
N LEU A 189 -8.67 -2.06 -1.33
CA LEU A 189 -8.83 -0.72 -0.78
C LEU A 189 -9.07 -0.77 0.73
N GLU A 190 -8.44 0.14 1.45
CA GLU A 190 -8.66 0.40 2.87
C GLU A 190 -8.81 1.89 3.12
N THR A 191 -9.49 2.23 4.19
CA THR A 191 -9.62 3.61 4.66
C THR A 191 -8.49 3.92 5.64
N ASP A 192 -7.81 5.05 5.46
CA ASP A 192 -6.80 5.51 6.40
C ASP A 192 -7.42 6.19 7.64
N ASP A 193 -6.58 6.53 8.63
CA ASP A 193 -7.01 7.17 9.88
C ASP A 193 -7.74 8.52 9.68
N LYS A 194 -7.66 9.10 8.50
CA LYS A 194 -8.33 10.36 8.12
C LYS A 194 -9.59 10.13 7.29
N GLY A 195 -9.99 8.89 7.07
CA GLY A 195 -11.16 8.53 6.26
C GLY A 195 -10.91 8.53 4.74
N TYR A 196 -9.66 8.62 4.27
CA TYR A 196 -9.34 8.56 2.85
C TYR A 196 -9.12 7.13 2.38
N LEU A 197 -9.79 6.77 1.30
CA LEU A 197 -9.61 5.47 0.65
C LEU A 197 -8.24 5.40 -0.03
N ARG A 198 -7.48 4.34 0.23
CA ARG A 198 -6.14 4.10 -0.28
C ARG A 198 -5.95 2.65 -0.73
N ILE A 199 -4.91 2.40 -1.51
CA ILE A 199 -4.48 1.05 -1.87
C ILE A 199 -3.72 0.45 -0.68
N ALA A 200 -4.21 -0.66 -0.15
CA ALA A 200 -3.59 -1.40 0.95
C ALA A 200 -2.75 -2.58 0.46
N GLU A 201 -3.27 -3.32 -0.52
CA GLU A 201 -2.60 -4.49 -1.10
C GLU A 201 -2.79 -4.51 -2.62
N VAL A 202 -1.88 -5.22 -3.32
CA VAL A 202 -1.97 -5.52 -4.75
C VAL A 202 -1.83 -7.02 -4.96
N ALA A 203 -2.47 -7.53 -6.01
CA ALA A 203 -2.39 -8.93 -6.41
C ALA A 203 -2.47 -9.06 -7.93
N PRO A 204 -1.96 -10.17 -8.49
CA PRO A 204 -2.15 -10.47 -9.91
C PRO A 204 -3.63 -10.52 -10.27
N VAL A 205 -3.95 -10.05 -11.47
CA VAL A 205 -5.32 -10.04 -12.02
C VAL A 205 -5.98 -11.42 -11.87
N GLY A 206 -7.18 -11.45 -11.28
CA GLY A 206 -7.98 -12.66 -11.12
C GLY A 206 -7.56 -13.58 -9.97
N THR A 207 -6.62 -13.16 -9.11
CA THR A 207 -6.22 -13.93 -7.92
C THR A 207 -7.32 -13.96 -6.86
N HIS A 208 -8.10 -12.91 -6.74
CA HIS A 208 -9.17 -12.78 -5.75
C HIS A 208 -10.54 -12.92 -6.39
N LYS A 209 -11.30 -13.95 -5.97
CA LYS A 209 -12.67 -14.22 -6.45
C LYS A 209 -13.68 -13.14 -6.10
N SER A 210 -13.33 -12.27 -5.15
CA SER A 210 -14.17 -11.13 -4.73
C SER A 210 -13.96 -9.87 -5.56
N THR A 211 -13.02 -9.88 -6.50
CA THR A 211 -13.03 -8.86 -7.55
C THR A 211 -14.37 -9.04 -8.23
N ARG A 212 -15.32 -8.14 -7.94
CA ARG A 212 -16.65 -8.20 -8.57
C ARG A 212 -16.39 -8.15 -10.07
N ASP A 213 -16.65 -9.27 -10.73
CA ASP A 213 -16.38 -9.45 -12.13
C ASP A 213 -16.95 -8.25 -12.89
N ILE A 214 -16.05 -7.46 -13.40
CA ILE A 214 -16.38 -6.42 -14.37
C ILE A 214 -16.63 -7.21 -15.66
N LYS A 215 -17.89 -7.58 -15.89
CA LYS A 215 -18.34 -8.06 -17.18
C LYS A 215 -18.30 -6.93 -18.18
#